data_7a916b38577b6662e75d170539c2fa8e
#
_entry.id   7a916b38577b6662e75d170539c2fa8e
#
_cell.length_a   1.000
_cell.length_b   1.000
_cell.length_c   1.000
_cell.angle_alpha   90.00
_cell.angle_beta   90.00
_cell.angle_gamma   90.00
#
_symmetry.space_group_name_H-M   'P 1'
#
loop_
_entity.id
_entity.type
_entity.pdbx_description
1 polymer ?
#
loop_
_entity_poly.entity_id
_entity_poly.type
_entity_poly.pdbx_seq_one_letter_code
_entity_poly.pdbx_strand_id
1 'polypeptide(L)'
;MSATISATEPELRPQHLTFPFTEDQSDADWALVGKHGVGYAGPFSISDAIPATPTHGQIFHGPLVAANVPRWVGSKQVRNYTVINQDDRTFLLIDSQRDGGYTGQLFWERLD
;
A
#
# COMPACT_ATOMS: atom_id res chain seq x y z
N MET A 1 9.17 -6.53 2.60
CA MET A 1 8.46 -5.24 2.69
C MET A 1 7.12 -5.40 3.38
N SER A 2 6.62 -4.36 4.01
CA SER A 2 5.24 -4.29 4.50
C SER A 2 4.65 -2.92 4.20
N ALA A 3 3.36 -2.86 4.02
CA ALA A 3 2.64 -1.62 3.81
C ALA A 3 1.31 -1.66 4.56
N THR A 4 0.95 -0.55 5.17
CA THR A 4 -0.36 -0.33 5.75
C THR A 4 -0.87 1.00 5.21
N ILE A 5 -1.96 0.94 4.49
CA ILE A 5 -2.54 2.11 3.82
C ILE A 5 -3.96 2.27 4.34
N SER A 6 -4.28 3.44 4.85
CA SER A 6 -5.62 3.74 5.36
C SER A 6 -6.09 5.10 4.87
N ALA A 7 -7.40 5.29 4.84
CA ALA A 7 -7.97 6.60 4.52
C ALA A 7 -7.50 7.64 5.53
N THR A 8 -7.38 8.88 5.07
CA THR A 8 -7.04 10.03 5.93
C THR A 8 -8.27 10.80 6.36
N GLU A 9 -9.40 10.63 5.67
CA GLU A 9 -10.65 11.29 5.98
C GLU A 9 -11.22 10.78 7.30
N PRO A 10 -11.47 11.66 8.29
CA PRO A 10 -11.97 11.24 9.60
C PRO A 10 -13.28 10.44 9.54
N GLU A 11 -14.18 10.77 8.61
CA GLU A 11 -15.46 10.09 8.45
C GLU A 11 -15.32 8.62 8.00
N LEU A 12 -14.17 8.25 7.42
CA LEU A 12 -13.87 6.88 7.02
C LEU A 12 -13.07 6.12 8.09
N ARG A 13 -12.76 6.79 9.19
CA ARG A 13 -11.93 6.24 10.29
C ARG A 13 -12.57 6.54 11.64
N PRO A 14 -13.69 5.87 11.99
CA PRO A 14 -14.33 6.11 13.28
C PRO A 14 -13.35 5.94 14.44
N GLN A 15 -13.16 7.00 15.22
CA GLN A 15 -12.11 7.08 16.23
C GLN A 15 -12.37 6.24 17.47
N HIS A 16 -13.61 5.80 17.68
CA HIS A 16 -13.98 4.98 18.86
C HIS A 16 -13.67 3.50 18.68
N LEU A 17 -13.31 3.05 17.48
CA LEU A 17 -13.02 1.65 17.21
C LEU A 17 -11.75 1.20 17.91
N THR A 18 -11.78 0.00 18.46
CA THR A 18 -10.64 -0.62 19.16
C THR A 18 -10.42 -2.05 18.67
N PHE A 19 -9.21 -2.55 18.90
CA PHE A 19 -8.92 -3.97 18.67
C PHE A 19 -8.43 -4.59 20.01
N PRO A 20 -9.03 -5.69 20.49
CA PRO A 20 -10.21 -6.36 19.92
C PRO A 20 -11.46 -5.48 19.97
N PHE A 21 -12.40 -5.75 19.05
CA PHE A 21 -13.66 -5.01 19.01
C PHE A 21 -14.52 -5.30 20.25
N THR A 22 -15.41 -4.37 20.57
CA THR A 22 -16.45 -4.55 21.61
C THR A 22 -17.84 -4.54 20.98
N GLU A 23 -18.83 -5.05 21.70
CA GLU A 23 -20.18 -5.25 21.18
C GLU A 23 -20.89 -3.95 20.76
N ASP A 24 -20.47 -2.82 21.31
CA ASP A 24 -21.03 -1.50 20.98
C ASP A 24 -20.43 -0.89 19.70
N GLN A 25 -19.41 -1.54 19.11
CA GLN A 25 -18.80 -1.10 17.86
C GLN A 25 -19.52 -1.75 16.68
N SER A 26 -20.20 -0.95 15.86
CA SER A 26 -21.05 -1.47 14.79
C SER A 26 -20.26 -2.07 13.63
N ASP A 27 -20.89 -3.05 12.96
CA ASP A 27 -20.34 -3.64 11.73
C ASP A 27 -20.20 -2.58 10.63
N ALA A 28 -21.12 -1.61 10.58
CA ALA A 28 -21.06 -0.52 9.59
C ALA A 28 -19.82 0.35 9.78
N ASP A 29 -19.44 0.65 11.02
CA ASP A 29 -18.23 1.42 11.32
C ASP A 29 -16.97 0.63 10.97
N TRP A 30 -16.93 -0.66 11.31
CA TRP A 30 -15.82 -1.53 10.90
C TRP A 30 -15.72 -1.70 9.39
N ALA A 31 -16.86 -1.70 8.68
CA ALA A 31 -16.86 -1.76 7.22
C ALA A 31 -16.22 -0.53 6.58
N LEU A 32 -16.35 0.66 7.16
CA LEU A 32 -15.66 1.86 6.67
C LEU A 32 -14.15 1.65 6.68
N VAL A 33 -13.60 1.18 7.79
CA VAL A 33 -12.17 0.92 7.91
C VAL A 33 -11.72 -0.19 6.94
N GLY A 34 -12.48 -1.27 6.88
CA GLY A 34 -12.14 -2.42 6.03
C GLY A 34 -12.18 -2.11 4.53
N LYS A 35 -13.11 -1.27 4.10
CA LYS A 35 -13.26 -0.89 2.69
C LYS A 35 -12.25 0.15 2.23
N HIS A 36 -11.69 0.93 3.15
CA HIS A 36 -10.83 2.07 2.84
C HIS A 36 -9.42 1.90 3.37
N GLY A 37 -9.01 0.66 3.63
CA GLY A 37 -7.67 0.34 4.10
C GLY A 37 -7.18 -0.98 3.56
N VAL A 38 -5.87 -1.08 3.36
CA VAL A 38 -5.21 -2.33 2.95
C VAL A 38 -3.88 -2.45 3.67
N GLY A 39 -3.59 -3.67 4.14
CA GLY A 39 -2.30 -4.00 4.75
C GLY A 39 -1.77 -5.30 4.15
N TYR A 40 -0.48 -5.33 3.84
CA TYR A 40 0.14 -6.51 3.26
C TYR A 40 1.64 -6.55 3.52
N ALA A 41 2.22 -7.74 3.44
CA ALA A 41 3.65 -7.96 3.64
C ALA A 41 4.14 -9.13 2.79
N GLY A 42 5.41 -9.06 2.40
CA GLY A 42 6.08 -10.12 1.66
C GLY A 42 7.40 -9.65 1.07
N PRO A 43 8.09 -10.52 0.33
CA PRO A 43 9.28 -10.13 -0.39
C PRO A 43 8.95 -9.17 -1.53
N PHE A 44 9.98 -8.54 -2.07
CA PHE A 44 9.84 -7.75 -3.29
C PHE A 44 10.96 -8.11 -4.28
N SER A 45 10.73 -7.83 -5.54
CA SER A 45 11.72 -7.98 -6.61
C SER A 45 11.54 -6.92 -7.68
N ILE A 46 12.60 -6.64 -8.41
CA ILE A 46 12.54 -5.71 -9.54
C ILE A 46 12.28 -6.52 -10.81
N SER A 47 11.42 -6.01 -11.68
CA SER A 47 11.05 -6.68 -12.93
C SER A 47 12.23 -6.68 -13.91
N ASP A 48 12.48 -7.84 -14.52
CA ASP A 48 13.44 -7.98 -15.63
C ASP A 48 12.79 -7.70 -16.99
N ALA A 49 11.45 -7.79 -17.07
CA ALA A 49 10.71 -7.58 -18.32
C ALA A 49 10.74 -6.12 -18.77
N ILE A 50 10.79 -5.19 -17.81
CA ILE A 50 10.96 -3.76 -18.06
C ILE A 50 12.30 -3.38 -17.44
N PRO A 51 13.34 -3.14 -18.24
CA PRO A 51 14.68 -2.83 -17.72
C PRO A 51 14.66 -1.64 -16.77
N ALA A 52 15.19 -1.83 -15.57
CA ALA A 52 15.32 -0.74 -14.61
C ALA A 52 16.39 0.27 -15.07
N THR A 53 16.10 1.54 -14.85
CA THR A 53 17.06 2.63 -15.00
C THR A 53 17.41 3.17 -13.61
N PRO A 54 18.39 4.07 -13.46
CA PRO A 54 18.66 4.68 -12.15
C PRO A 54 17.48 5.44 -11.54
N THR A 55 16.47 5.82 -12.34
CA THR A 55 15.35 6.64 -11.88
C THR A 55 13.97 5.99 -12.07
N HIS A 56 13.87 4.91 -12.83
CA HIS A 56 12.58 4.29 -13.15
C HIS A 56 12.69 2.78 -13.19
N GLY A 57 11.58 2.12 -12.91
CA GLY A 57 11.47 0.67 -13.03
C GLY A 57 10.10 0.17 -12.65
N GLN A 58 10.00 -1.15 -12.61
CA GLN A 58 8.80 -1.84 -12.18
C GLN A 58 9.17 -2.79 -11.04
N ILE A 59 8.41 -2.74 -9.96
CA ILE A 59 8.61 -3.56 -8.77
C ILE A 59 7.44 -4.53 -8.61
N PHE A 60 7.75 -5.75 -8.19
CA PHE A 60 6.78 -6.72 -7.72
C PHE A 60 6.80 -6.77 -6.21
N HIS A 61 5.66 -6.57 -5.57
CA HIS A 61 5.47 -6.86 -4.16
C HIS A 61 4.87 -8.26 -4.04
N GLY A 62 5.63 -9.19 -3.50
CA GLY A 62 5.16 -10.56 -3.34
C GLY A 62 6.17 -11.63 -3.81
N PRO A 63 5.78 -12.91 -3.72
CA PRO A 63 4.45 -13.39 -3.32
C PRO A 63 4.10 -12.95 -1.90
N LEU A 64 2.94 -12.35 -1.70
CA LEU A 64 2.57 -11.82 -0.40
C LEU A 64 2.32 -12.95 0.60
N VAL A 65 2.92 -12.85 1.78
CA VAL A 65 2.77 -13.83 2.85
C VAL A 65 1.65 -13.47 3.82
N ALA A 66 1.27 -12.20 3.84
CA ALA A 66 0.18 -11.69 4.67
C ALA A 66 -0.54 -10.55 3.95
N ALA A 67 -1.86 -10.49 4.08
CA ALA A 67 -2.67 -9.40 3.60
C ALA A 67 -4.03 -9.43 4.28
N ASN A 68 -4.61 -8.27 4.58
CA ASN A 68 -5.98 -8.21 5.09
C ASN A 68 -7.02 -8.50 4.00
N VAL A 69 -6.66 -8.33 2.72
CA VAL A 69 -7.47 -8.79 1.60
C VAL A 69 -7.09 -10.25 1.32
N PRO A 70 -7.96 -11.23 1.62
CA PRO A 70 -7.57 -12.65 1.57
C PRO A 70 -7.04 -13.11 0.22
N ARG A 71 -7.60 -12.60 -0.87
CA ARG A 71 -7.20 -12.96 -2.23
C ARG A 71 -5.77 -12.51 -2.59
N TRP A 72 -5.23 -11.55 -1.85
CA TRP A 72 -3.89 -11.04 -2.11
C TRP A 72 -2.79 -11.94 -1.58
N VAL A 73 -3.10 -12.81 -0.62
CA VAL A 73 -2.11 -13.78 -0.09
C VAL A 73 -1.66 -14.70 -1.23
N GLY A 74 -0.35 -14.82 -1.40
CA GLY A 74 0.27 -15.59 -2.49
C GLY A 74 0.36 -14.84 -3.82
N SER A 75 -0.24 -13.67 -3.95
CA SER A 75 -0.21 -12.88 -5.18
C SER A 75 1.03 -11.99 -5.25
N LYS A 76 1.33 -11.51 -6.46
CA LYS A 76 2.30 -10.45 -6.71
C LYS A 76 1.57 -9.20 -7.16
N GLN A 77 1.85 -8.08 -6.50
CA GLN A 77 1.30 -6.78 -6.85
C GLN A 77 2.34 -6.01 -7.66
N VAL A 78 1.99 -5.61 -8.86
CA VAL A 78 2.90 -4.92 -9.79
C VAL A 78 2.74 -3.42 -9.64
N ARG A 79 3.85 -2.70 -9.53
CA ARG A 79 3.86 -1.24 -9.39
C ARG A 79 4.99 -0.64 -10.22
N ASN A 80 4.72 0.51 -10.82
CA ASN A 80 5.76 1.33 -11.42
C ASN A 80 6.34 2.25 -10.36
N TYR A 81 7.65 2.48 -10.42
CA TYR A 81 8.30 3.37 -9.46
C TYR A 81 9.19 4.39 -10.17
N THR A 82 9.38 5.52 -9.50
CA THR A 82 10.30 6.57 -9.90
C THR A 82 11.16 6.93 -8.70
N VAL A 83 12.46 7.04 -8.91
CA VAL A 83 13.41 7.53 -7.89
C VAL A 83 13.67 9.00 -8.16
N ILE A 84 13.49 9.82 -7.14
CA ILE A 84 13.67 11.27 -7.21
C ILE A 84 14.79 11.66 -6.25
N ASN A 85 15.82 12.34 -6.76
CA ASN A 85 16.89 12.91 -5.93
C ASN A 85 16.73 14.42 -5.92
N GLN A 86 16.57 14.99 -4.74
CA GLN A 86 16.36 16.42 -4.54
C GLN A 86 16.97 16.85 -3.19
N ASP A 87 17.80 17.89 -3.22
CA ASP A 87 18.40 18.49 -2.02
C ASP A 87 19.11 17.46 -1.11
N ASP A 88 19.93 16.59 -1.72
CA ASP A 88 20.64 15.49 -1.05
C ASP A 88 19.72 14.44 -0.40
N ARG A 89 18.43 14.45 -0.75
CA ARG A 89 17.44 13.47 -0.30
C ARG A 89 17.00 12.58 -1.44
N THR A 90 16.74 11.32 -1.13
CA THR A 90 16.26 10.34 -2.11
C THR A 90 14.84 9.92 -1.77
N PHE A 91 13.97 10.04 -2.75
CA PHE A 91 12.56 9.67 -2.61
C PHE A 91 12.21 8.57 -3.60
N LEU A 92 11.28 7.73 -3.20
CA LEU A 92 10.67 6.71 -4.04
C LEU A 92 9.19 7.04 -4.22
N LEU A 93 8.77 7.23 -5.45
CA LEU A 93 7.37 7.41 -5.82
C LEU A 93 6.86 6.12 -6.45
N ILE A 94 5.81 5.57 -5.88
CA ILE A 94 5.13 4.39 -6.43
C ILE A 94 3.73 4.82 -6.85
N ASP A 95 3.44 4.64 -8.14
CA ASP A 95 2.13 4.89 -8.71
C ASP A 95 1.36 3.58 -8.87
N SER A 96 0.13 3.56 -8.44
CA SER A 96 -0.77 2.45 -8.72
C SER A 96 -2.09 2.96 -9.26
N GLN A 97 -2.49 2.44 -10.41
CA GLN A 97 -3.83 2.66 -10.95
C GLN A 97 -4.69 1.47 -10.55
N ARG A 98 -5.87 1.75 -10.01
CA ARG A 98 -6.80 0.74 -9.55
C ARG A 98 -8.09 0.81 -10.35
N ASP A 99 -8.78 -0.31 -10.43
CA ASP A 99 -10.10 -0.37 -11.04
C ASP A 99 -11.08 0.58 -10.34
N GLY A 100 -12.05 1.09 -11.08
CA GLY A 100 -13.02 2.04 -10.55
C GLY A 100 -12.57 3.50 -10.57
N GLY A 101 -11.49 3.82 -11.30
CA GLY A 101 -11.01 5.19 -11.45
C GLY A 101 -10.17 5.71 -10.29
N TYR A 102 -9.76 4.85 -9.37
CA TYR A 102 -8.89 5.23 -8.28
C TYR A 102 -7.43 5.16 -8.68
N THR A 103 -6.67 6.19 -8.33
CA THR A 103 -5.21 6.19 -8.43
C THR A 103 -4.63 6.30 -7.03
N GLY A 104 -3.57 5.55 -6.77
CA GLY A 104 -2.83 5.64 -5.51
C GLY A 104 -1.41 6.10 -5.78
N GLN A 105 -0.92 7.03 -4.98
CA GLN A 105 0.47 7.43 -4.99
C GLN A 105 1.06 7.20 -3.61
N LEU A 106 2.19 6.50 -3.56
CA LEU A 106 2.96 6.25 -2.34
C LEU A 106 4.30 6.96 -2.48
N PHE A 107 4.60 7.78 -1.52
CA PHE A 107 5.80 8.59 -1.51
C PHE A 107 6.64 8.23 -0.28
N TRP A 108 7.88 7.81 -0.52
CA TRP A 108 8.79 7.33 0.52
C TRP A 108 10.06 8.15 0.51
N GLU A 109 10.60 8.42 1.67
CA GLU A 109 11.92 9.01 1.81
C GLU A 109 12.90 7.98 2.35
N ARG A 110 14.11 7.95 1.78
CA ARG A 110 15.18 7.12 2.31
C ARG A 110 15.75 7.75 3.59
N LEU A 111 15.85 6.95 4.63
CA LEU A 111 16.27 7.40 5.98
C LEU A 111 17.66 6.91 6.34
N ASP A 112 18.61 6.85 5.63
CA ASP A 112 19.94 6.36 6.04
C ASP A 112 21.00 7.46 6.30
#